data_3a0c355a6a1c57136ab256c60b09b2bf
#
_entry.id   3a0c355a6a1c57136ab256c60b09b2bf
#
_cell.length_a   1.000
_cell.length_b   1.000
_cell.length_c   1.000
_cell.angle_alpha   90.00
_cell.angle_beta   90.00
_cell.angle_gamma   90.00
#
_symmetry.space_group_name_H-M   'P 1'
#
loop_
_entity.id
_entity.type
_entity.pdbx_description
1 polymer ?
#
loop_
_entity_poly.entity_id
_entity_poly.type
_entity_poly.pdbx_seq_one_letter_code
_entity_poly.pdbx_strand_id
1 'polypeptide(L)'
;MPENPEPVDAVIVGAGLAGLVAAAELVDAGRRVIIFDQEPENSLGGQAWWSFGGLFLIDSPEQRRMGVSDSIELARSDWFGSAAFDRPEDFWPRKWAEAYLEFAAGEKRAWLHEKGVRFFPVVGWAERGGYTAGGHGNSVPRFHITWGTGPGVLEPFIVCVRKGVMNGLVSMRYRHRVDELIVEGGAVAGVRGSVLRPDSAARGEASNREIDRPFEVRANSVIVASGGIGGNHELVRANWPKRMGEPPSHMLSGVPAHVDGRMLAISEQAGG
;
A
#
# COMPACT_ATOMS: atom_id res chain seq x y z
N MET A 1 -5.26 11.88 -33.52
CA MET A 1 -6.05 12.23 -32.34
C MET A 1 -6.56 10.94 -31.77
N PRO A 2 -6.17 10.49 -30.61
CA PRO A 2 -6.86 9.37 -30.01
C PRO A 2 -8.24 9.86 -29.61
N GLU A 3 -9.26 9.17 -30.10
CA GLU A 3 -10.62 9.25 -29.59
C GLU A 3 -10.58 9.15 -28.08
N ASN A 4 -11.35 10.00 -27.42
CA ASN A 4 -11.53 9.99 -25.98
C ASN A 4 -12.00 8.59 -25.59
N PRO A 5 -11.15 7.70 -25.05
CA PRO A 5 -11.60 6.34 -24.73
C PRO A 5 -12.74 6.50 -23.72
N GLU A 6 -13.75 5.63 -23.81
CA GLU A 6 -14.82 5.58 -22.82
C GLU A 6 -14.23 5.63 -21.40
N PRO A 7 -14.83 6.45 -20.50
CA PRO A 7 -14.29 6.61 -19.17
C PRO A 7 -14.15 5.25 -18.48
N VAL A 8 -12.98 5.00 -17.92
CA VAL A 8 -12.75 3.80 -17.13
C VAL A 8 -13.43 3.91 -15.76
N ASP A 9 -13.83 2.79 -15.19
CA ASP A 9 -14.47 2.80 -13.87
C ASP A 9 -13.52 3.37 -12.81
N ALA A 10 -12.25 2.97 -12.85
CA ALA A 10 -11.25 3.47 -11.92
C ALA A 10 -9.85 3.63 -12.54
N VAL A 11 -9.16 4.65 -12.07
CA VAL A 11 -7.69 4.77 -12.19
C VAL A 11 -7.06 4.42 -10.85
N ILE A 12 -6.00 3.62 -10.87
CA ILE A 12 -5.18 3.31 -9.71
C ILE A 12 -3.78 3.89 -9.91
N VAL A 13 -3.31 4.66 -8.94
CA VAL A 13 -1.97 5.27 -8.93
C VAL A 13 -1.07 4.48 -8.02
N GLY A 14 -0.16 3.70 -8.61
CA GLY A 14 0.77 2.80 -7.95
C GLY A 14 0.40 1.33 -8.09
N ALA A 15 1.34 0.52 -8.59
CA ALA A 15 1.23 -0.93 -8.75
C ALA A 15 1.94 -1.71 -7.62
N GLY A 16 1.94 -1.14 -6.41
CA GLY A 16 2.31 -1.83 -5.17
C GLY A 16 1.20 -2.75 -4.69
N LEU A 17 1.38 -3.39 -3.52
CA LEU A 17 0.40 -4.33 -2.96
C LEU A 17 -1.01 -3.74 -2.89
N ALA A 18 -1.16 -2.53 -2.36
CA ALA A 18 -2.47 -1.89 -2.21
C ALA A 18 -3.16 -1.67 -3.56
N GLY A 19 -2.42 -1.19 -4.58
CA GLY A 19 -2.96 -1.01 -5.92
C GLY A 19 -3.34 -2.32 -6.60
N LEU A 20 -2.53 -3.37 -6.42
CA LEU A 20 -2.82 -4.70 -6.98
C LEU A 20 -4.04 -5.34 -6.31
N VAL A 21 -4.21 -5.17 -4.99
CA VAL A 21 -5.41 -5.64 -4.27
C VAL A 21 -6.64 -4.91 -4.76
N ALA A 22 -6.60 -3.58 -4.83
CA ALA A 22 -7.71 -2.77 -5.33
C ALA A 22 -8.09 -3.17 -6.77
N ALA A 23 -7.10 -3.37 -7.64
CA ALA A 23 -7.32 -3.82 -8.99
C ALA A 23 -7.97 -5.21 -9.05
N ALA A 24 -7.51 -6.16 -8.22
CA ALA A 24 -8.06 -7.51 -8.18
C ALA A 24 -9.53 -7.49 -7.77
N GLU A 25 -9.91 -6.73 -6.74
CA GLU A 25 -11.31 -6.60 -6.30
C GLU A 25 -12.19 -5.94 -7.38
N LEU A 26 -11.66 -4.93 -8.08
CA LEU A 26 -12.38 -4.28 -9.18
C LEU A 26 -12.55 -5.22 -10.38
N VAL A 27 -11.53 -6.03 -10.71
CA VAL A 27 -11.61 -7.06 -11.77
C VAL A 27 -12.64 -8.14 -11.42
N ASP A 28 -12.65 -8.62 -10.19
CA ASP A 28 -13.64 -9.60 -9.73
C ASP A 28 -15.07 -9.03 -9.78
N ALA A 29 -15.22 -7.70 -9.61
CA ALA A 29 -16.47 -6.98 -9.82
C ALA A 29 -16.78 -6.61 -11.28
N GLY A 30 -15.96 -7.04 -12.26
CA GLY A 30 -16.14 -6.78 -13.68
C GLY A 30 -15.87 -5.33 -14.10
N ARG A 31 -15.09 -4.57 -13.32
CA ARG A 31 -14.80 -3.15 -13.57
C ARG A 31 -13.58 -2.95 -14.44
N ARG A 32 -13.61 -1.91 -15.30
CA ARG A 32 -12.48 -1.53 -16.15
C ARG A 32 -11.55 -0.59 -15.39
N VAL A 33 -10.26 -0.94 -15.35
CA VAL A 33 -9.24 -0.27 -14.52
C VAL A 33 -8.02 0.08 -15.36
N ILE A 34 -7.46 1.27 -15.13
CA ILE A 34 -6.10 1.61 -15.57
C ILE A 34 -5.22 1.73 -14.33
N ILE A 35 -4.09 1.03 -14.33
CA ILE A 35 -3.08 1.13 -13.29
C ILE A 35 -1.88 1.90 -13.84
N PHE A 36 -1.53 3.02 -13.22
CA PHE A 36 -0.34 3.79 -13.51
C PHE A 36 0.76 3.49 -12.50
N ASP A 37 1.97 3.21 -12.99
CA ASP A 37 3.17 3.14 -12.16
C ASP A 37 4.32 3.90 -12.82
N GLN A 38 5.05 4.68 -12.03
CA GLN A 38 6.19 5.43 -12.55
C GLN A 38 7.42 4.55 -12.79
N GLU A 39 7.48 3.37 -12.19
CA GLU A 39 8.57 2.42 -12.34
C GLU A 39 8.36 1.47 -13.53
N PRO A 40 9.42 0.81 -14.01
CA PRO A 40 9.29 -0.23 -15.03
C PRO A 40 8.62 -1.49 -14.47
N GLU A 41 8.17 -2.36 -15.38
CA GLU A 41 7.44 -3.60 -15.05
C GLU A 41 8.17 -4.51 -14.06
N ASN A 42 9.51 -4.55 -14.11
CA ASN A 42 10.31 -5.35 -13.19
C ASN A 42 10.19 -4.90 -11.73
N SER A 43 9.64 -3.70 -11.46
CA SER A 43 9.36 -3.18 -10.12
C SER A 43 7.93 -3.43 -9.63
N LEU A 44 7.12 -4.20 -10.40
CA LEU A 44 5.74 -4.55 -10.03
C LEU A 44 5.66 -5.17 -8.63
N GLY A 45 4.71 -4.70 -7.82
CA GLY A 45 4.55 -5.09 -6.42
C GLY A 45 5.19 -4.11 -5.44
N GLY A 46 6.00 -3.16 -5.94
CA GLY A 46 6.58 -2.08 -5.15
C GLY A 46 7.36 -2.56 -3.93
N GLN A 47 7.24 -1.83 -2.82
CA GLN A 47 7.97 -2.12 -1.58
C GLN A 47 7.60 -3.47 -0.95
N ALA A 48 6.38 -3.96 -1.15
CA ALA A 48 5.95 -5.24 -0.56
C ALA A 48 6.78 -6.45 -1.05
N TRP A 49 7.40 -6.35 -2.22
CA TRP A 49 8.31 -7.39 -2.74
C TRP A 49 9.45 -7.74 -1.78
N TRP A 50 9.97 -6.73 -1.06
CA TRP A 50 11.11 -6.88 -0.16
C TRP A 50 10.74 -7.33 1.25
N SER A 51 9.44 -7.46 1.52
CA SER A 51 8.95 -7.80 2.85
C SER A 51 9.11 -9.29 3.16
N PHE A 52 9.11 -9.62 4.45
CA PHE A 52 8.96 -11.01 4.90
C PHE A 52 7.55 -11.57 4.64
N GLY A 53 6.64 -10.79 4.06
CA GLY A 53 5.27 -11.20 3.82
C GLY A 53 4.50 -11.48 5.11
N GLY A 54 4.85 -10.80 6.20
CA GLY A 54 4.19 -10.94 7.47
C GLY A 54 2.89 -10.18 7.51
N LEU A 55 1.81 -10.87 7.87
CA LEU A 55 0.48 -10.28 7.99
C LEU A 55 -0.02 -10.39 9.43
N PHE A 56 -0.62 -9.32 9.91
CA PHE A 56 -1.21 -9.22 11.22
C PHE A 56 -2.59 -9.89 11.22
N LEU A 57 -2.76 -10.94 12.01
CA LEU A 57 -4.04 -11.61 12.25
C LEU A 57 -4.25 -11.79 13.75
N ILE A 58 -5.50 -11.81 14.17
CA ILE A 58 -5.92 -11.90 15.56
C ILE A 58 -6.68 -13.21 15.78
N ASP A 59 -6.36 -13.91 16.87
CA ASP A 59 -6.99 -15.17 17.27
C ASP A 59 -7.09 -16.20 16.12
N SER A 60 -6.01 -16.31 15.35
CA SER A 60 -5.91 -17.21 14.22
C SER A 60 -5.85 -18.68 14.62
N PRO A 61 -6.22 -19.62 13.72
CA PRO A 61 -5.98 -21.03 13.95
C PRO A 61 -4.51 -21.38 14.19
N GLU A 62 -3.59 -20.63 13.59
CA GLU A 62 -2.14 -20.77 13.79
C GLU A 62 -1.75 -20.39 15.22
N GLN A 63 -2.24 -19.28 15.74
CA GLN A 63 -2.03 -18.87 17.14
C GLN A 63 -2.60 -19.90 18.11
N ARG A 64 -3.83 -20.33 17.93
CA ARG A 64 -4.48 -21.32 18.79
C ARG A 64 -3.72 -22.65 18.84
N ARG A 65 -3.20 -23.15 17.70
CA ARG A 65 -2.36 -24.36 17.66
C ARG A 65 -1.06 -24.22 18.43
N MET A 66 -0.54 -23.00 18.56
CA MET A 66 0.66 -22.69 19.36
C MET A 66 0.34 -22.44 20.84
N GLY A 67 -0.92 -22.53 21.26
CA GLY A 67 -1.35 -22.20 22.63
C GLY A 67 -1.35 -20.69 22.91
N VAL A 68 -1.36 -19.86 21.90
CA VAL A 68 -1.46 -18.42 22.04
C VAL A 68 -2.93 -18.04 22.15
N SER A 69 -3.32 -17.40 23.26
CA SER A 69 -4.64 -16.80 23.46
C SER A 69 -4.58 -15.34 23.02
N ASP A 70 -5.42 -14.96 22.07
CA ASP A 70 -5.53 -13.60 21.54
C ASP A 70 -6.98 -13.17 21.46
N SER A 71 -7.23 -11.86 21.41
CA SER A 71 -8.56 -11.28 21.19
C SER A 71 -8.47 -9.91 20.53
N ILE A 72 -9.57 -9.44 19.99
CA ILE A 72 -9.65 -8.10 19.39
C ILE A 72 -9.43 -7.00 20.43
N GLU A 73 -9.90 -7.21 21.67
CA GLU A 73 -9.72 -6.26 22.79
C GLU A 73 -8.24 -6.16 23.17
N LEU A 74 -7.54 -7.29 23.26
CA LEU A 74 -6.11 -7.34 23.54
C LEU A 74 -5.32 -6.67 22.41
N ALA A 75 -5.65 -6.98 21.16
CA ALA A 75 -4.99 -6.41 19.99
C ALA A 75 -5.23 -4.88 19.90
N ARG A 76 -6.44 -4.41 20.22
CA ARG A 76 -6.76 -2.98 20.29
C ARG A 76 -5.93 -2.29 21.38
N SER A 77 -5.87 -2.87 22.58
CA SER A 77 -5.07 -2.33 23.68
C SER A 77 -3.58 -2.20 23.29
N ASP A 78 -3.04 -3.24 22.68
CA ASP A 78 -1.65 -3.26 22.23
C ASP A 78 -1.38 -2.19 21.15
N TRP A 79 -2.22 -2.13 20.12
CA TRP A 79 -2.05 -1.18 19.02
C TRP A 79 -2.20 0.26 19.47
N PHE A 80 -3.27 0.59 20.18
CA PHE A 80 -3.54 1.95 20.63
C PHE A 80 -2.51 2.40 21.67
N GLY A 81 -2.07 1.49 22.54
CA GLY A 81 -0.99 1.78 23.49
C GLY A 81 0.36 2.08 22.80
N SER A 82 0.63 1.43 21.66
CA SER A 82 1.88 1.63 20.89
C SER A 82 1.81 2.83 19.94
N ALA A 83 0.67 3.06 19.29
CA ALA A 83 0.50 4.13 18.32
C ALA A 83 0.39 5.52 18.97
N ALA A 84 -0.04 5.57 20.23
CA ALA A 84 -0.33 6.75 21.02
C ALA A 84 -1.52 7.60 20.53
N PHE A 85 -1.69 7.85 19.24
CA PHE A 85 -2.77 8.65 18.63
C PHE A 85 -3.08 9.93 19.42
N ASP A 86 -2.05 10.73 19.65
CA ASP A 86 -2.05 11.88 20.57
C ASP A 86 -2.19 13.24 19.85
N ARG A 87 -2.43 13.22 18.53
CA ARG A 87 -2.54 14.42 17.69
C ARG A 87 -3.91 14.46 16.98
N PRO A 88 -4.43 15.68 16.66
CA PRO A 88 -5.65 15.83 15.85
C PRO A 88 -5.58 15.09 14.51
N GLU A 89 -4.40 15.08 13.87
CA GLU A 89 -4.13 14.40 12.59
C GLU A 89 -4.27 12.88 12.69
N ASP A 90 -4.22 12.32 13.89
CA ASP A 90 -4.37 10.88 14.13
C ASP A 90 -5.83 10.39 14.06
N PHE A 91 -6.80 11.27 13.77
CA PHE A 91 -8.22 10.89 13.67
C PHE A 91 -8.45 9.79 12.63
N TRP A 92 -7.99 9.97 11.39
CA TRP A 92 -8.14 8.97 10.34
C TRP A 92 -7.27 7.73 10.55
N PRO A 93 -5.97 7.83 10.93
CA PRO A 93 -5.17 6.68 11.34
C PRO A 93 -5.84 5.82 12.42
N ARG A 94 -6.48 6.45 13.43
CA ARG A 94 -7.24 5.74 14.47
C ARG A 94 -8.43 4.97 13.88
N LYS A 95 -9.21 5.60 12.99
CA LYS A 95 -10.34 4.94 12.31
C LYS A 95 -9.90 3.76 11.47
N TRP A 96 -8.79 3.91 10.74
CA TRP A 96 -8.19 2.82 9.97
C TRP A 96 -7.71 1.68 10.87
N ALA A 97 -7.10 1.98 12.02
CA ALA A 97 -6.67 0.96 12.98
C ALA A 97 -7.87 0.16 13.51
N GLU A 98 -8.99 0.80 13.86
CA GLU A 98 -10.22 0.10 14.27
C GLU A 98 -10.74 -0.83 13.18
N ALA A 99 -10.94 -0.32 11.96
CA ALA A 99 -11.42 -1.10 10.83
C ALA A 99 -10.48 -2.29 10.52
N TYR A 100 -9.16 -2.07 10.62
CA TYR A 100 -8.19 -3.13 10.39
C TYR A 100 -8.20 -4.20 11.47
N LEU A 101 -8.39 -3.85 12.73
CA LEU A 101 -8.52 -4.80 13.83
C LEU A 101 -9.73 -5.72 13.63
N GLU A 102 -10.88 -5.15 13.26
CA GLU A 102 -12.08 -5.90 12.94
C GLU A 102 -11.86 -6.86 11.77
N PHE A 103 -11.27 -6.37 10.68
CA PHE A 103 -10.92 -7.19 9.52
C PHE A 103 -9.94 -8.32 9.88
N ALA A 104 -8.89 -8.01 10.68
CA ALA A 104 -7.85 -8.96 11.06
C ALA A 104 -8.35 -10.05 12.03
N ALA A 105 -9.34 -9.75 12.87
CA ALA A 105 -9.99 -10.72 13.74
C ALA A 105 -11.09 -11.51 13.01
N GLY A 106 -11.65 -10.94 11.95
CA GLY A 106 -12.78 -11.47 11.19
C GLY A 106 -12.36 -12.18 9.90
N GLU A 107 -12.75 -11.59 8.79
CA GLU A 107 -12.74 -12.26 7.47
C GLU A 107 -11.36 -12.30 6.78
N LYS A 108 -10.41 -11.45 7.18
CA LYS A 108 -9.13 -11.26 6.47
C LYS A 108 -8.40 -12.56 6.15
N ARG A 109 -8.32 -13.47 7.13
CA ARG A 109 -7.61 -14.74 6.94
C ARG A 109 -8.30 -15.63 5.90
N ALA A 110 -9.62 -15.76 5.97
CA ALA A 110 -10.41 -16.55 5.03
C ALA A 110 -10.30 -15.98 3.62
N TRP A 111 -10.50 -14.68 3.47
CA TRP A 111 -10.35 -13.96 2.21
C TRP A 111 -8.97 -14.14 1.57
N LEU A 112 -7.89 -14.01 2.36
CA LEU A 112 -6.53 -14.26 1.87
C LEU A 112 -6.32 -15.71 1.40
N HIS A 113 -6.89 -16.68 2.11
CA HIS A 113 -6.84 -18.09 1.71
C HIS A 113 -7.58 -18.36 0.41
N GLU A 114 -8.74 -17.73 0.21
CA GLU A 114 -9.53 -17.81 -1.05
C GLU A 114 -8.74 -17.22 -2.22
N LYS A 115 -8.04 -16.11 -2.00
CA LYS A 115 -7.13 -15.53 -3.01
C LYS A 115 -5.88 -16.39 -3.28
N GLY A 116 -5.60 -17.40 -2.47
CA GLY A 116 -4.45 -18.30 -2.67
C GLY A 116 -3.26 -18.06 -1.74
N VAL A 117 -3.31 -17.07 -0.86
CA VAL A 117 -2.26 -16.83 0.15
C VAL A 117 -2.22 -17.98 1.16
N ARG A 118 -1.04 -18.43 1.53
CA ARG A 118 -0.82 -19.49 2.53
C ARG A 118 0.20 -19.03 3.55
N PHE A 119 -0.02 -19.42 4.81
CA PHE A 119 0.83 -19.02 5.93
C PHE A 119 1.69 -20.19 6.42
N PHE A 120 2.85 -19.86 6.98
CA PHE A 120 3.60 -20.78 7.80
C PHE A 120 2.74 -21.20 9.00
N PRO A 121 2.94 -22.41 9.53
CA PRO A 121 2.19 -22.88 10.70
C PRO A 121 2.65 -22.23 12.02
N VAL A 122 3.63 -21.33 11.96
CA VAL A 122 4.23 -20.66 13.12
C VAL A 122 3.96 -19.17 13.05
N VAL A 123 3.52 -18.59 14.17
CA VAL A 123 3.29 -17.14 14.30
C VAL A 123 4.44 -16.54 15.11
N GLY A 124 5.03 -15.48 14.55
CA GLY A 124 6.18 -14.81 15.14
C GLY A 124 5.85 -13.45 15.74
N TRP A 125 6.89 -12.81 16.23
CA TRP A 125 6.91 -11.43 16.68
C TRP A 125 7.51 -10.56 15.59
N ALA A 126 6.77 -9.54 15.11
CA ALA A 126 7.35 -8.52 14.26
C ALA A 126 8.12 -7.51 15.10
N GLU A 127 7.41 -6.97 16.10
CA GLU A 127 7.92 -5.99 17.05
C GLU A 127 7.13 -6.05 18.35
N ARG A 128 7.70 -5.54 19.42
CA ARG A 128 7.00 -5.37 20.69
C ARG A 128 6.56 -3.95 20.94
N GLY A 129 7.27 -2.94 20.44
CA GLY A 129 6.93 -1.53 20.59
C GLY A 129 7.07 -1.02 22.02
N GLY A 130 6.37 0.06 22.33
CA GLY A 130 6.23 0.56 23.71
C GLY A 130 7.31 1.51 24.19
N TYR A 131 8.35 1.76 23.43
CA TYR A 131 9.51 2.55 23.89
C TYR A 131 9.19 4.03 24.12
N THR A 132 8.31 4.61 23.33
CA THR A 132 7.98 6.04 23.38
C THR A 132 6.49 6.33 23.47
N ALA A 133 5.65 5.34 23.26
CA ALA A 133 4.20 5.46 23.21
C ALA A 133 3.49 5.03 24.51
N GLY A 134 4.22 4.61 25.53
CA GLY A 134 3.66 4.20 26.82
C GLY A 134 3.03 2.80 26.87
N GLY A 135 2.72 2.21 25.72
CA GLY A 135 2.26 0.83 25.59
C GLY A 135 3.42 -0.14 25.31
N HIS A 136 3.22 -1.41 25.62
CA HIS A 136 4.23 -2.45 25.43
C HIS A 136 4.24 -3.10 24.04
N GLY A 137 3.37 -2.63 23.14
CA GLY A 137 3.20 -3.20 21.79
C GLY A 137 2.43 -4.51 21.81
N ASN A 138 2.78 -5.43 20.91
CA ASN A 138 2.13 -6.73 20.86
C ASN A 138 2.43 -7.56 22.13
N SER A 139 1.39 -7.88 22.90
CA SER A 139 1.50 -8.78 24.06
C SER A 139 1.56 -10.25 23.69
N VAL A 140 1.14 -10.59 22.48
CA VAL A 140 1.22 -11.93 21.89
C VAL A 140 1.75 -11.87 20.46
N PRO A 141 2.33 -12.97 19.93
CA PRO A 141 2.78 -12.98 18.54
C PRO A 141 1.60 -12.93 17.58
N ARG A 142 1.65 -11.99 16.61
CA ARG A 142 0.60 -11.79 15.57
C ARG A 142 1.16 -11.75 14.14
N PHE A 143 2.46 -11.98 13.98
CA PHE A 143 3.15 -11.90 12.70
C PHE A 143 3.09 -13.26 11.97
N HIS A 144 2.14 -13.37 11.01
CA HIS A 144 1.93 -14.56 10.21
C HIS A 144 2.72 -14.43 8.91
N ILE A 145 3.80 -15.17 8.78
CA ILE A 145 4.65 -15.15 7.59
C ILE A 145 3.96 -15.93 6.46
N THR A 146 3.88 -15.31 5.30
CA THR A 146 3.36 -15.94 4.09
C THR A 146 4.42 -16.84 3.45
N TRP A 147 4.02 -18.00 2.94
CA TRP A 147 4.85 -18.80 2.08
C TRP A 147 5.26 -18.00 0.84
N GLY A 148 6.56 -17.97 0.53
CA GLY A 148 7.11 -17.14 -0.54
C GLY A 148 7.36 -15.69 -0.14
N THR A 149 7.16 -15.32 1.14
CA THR A 149 7.42 -14.00 1.71
C THR A 149 6.67 -12.87 0.96
N GLY A 150 7.28 -11.70 0.71
CA GLY A 150 6.67 -10.59 -0.04
C GLY A 150 6.15 -10.99 -1.42
N PRO A 151 6.96 -11.66 -2.26
CA PRO A 151 6.46 -12.22 -3.53
C PRO A 151 5.23 -13.14 -3.36
N GLY A 152 5.20 -13.95 -2.31
CA GLY A 152 4.06 -14.85 -2.04
C GLY A 152 2.76 -14.13 -1.67
N VAL A 153 2.86 -12.95 -1.03
CA VAL A 153 1.70 -12.08 -0.79
C VAL A 153 1.21 -11.45 -2.10
N LEU A 154 2.12 -11.06 -2.96
CA LEU A 154 1.83 -10.35 -4.21
C LEU A 154 1.25 -11.25 -5.31
N GLU A 155 1.76 -12.48 -5.41
CA GLU A 155 1.52 -13.39 -6.53
C GLU A 155 0.02 -13.59 -6.85
N PRO A 156 -0.87 -13.87 -5.89
CA PRO A 156 -2.30 -14.06 -6.20
C PRO A 156 -2.93 -12.84 -6.86
N PHE A 157 -2.58 -11.65 -6.41
CA PHE A 157 -3.11 -10.38 -6.94
C PHE A 157 -2.50 -10.06 -8.31
N ILE A 158 -1.21 -10.32 -8.51
CA ILE A 158 -0.55 -10.21 -9.83
C ILE A 158 -1.21 -11.14 -10.84
N VAL A 159 -1.49 -12.39 -10.47
CA VAL A 159 -2.18 -13.36 -11.33
C VAL A 159 -3.58 -12.86 -11.70
N CYS A 160 -4.35 -12.34 -10.73
CA CYS A 160 -5.67 -11.77 -10.97
C CYS A 160 -5.60 -10.58 -11.94
N VAL A 161 -4.71 -9.64 -11.69
CA VAL A 161 -4.51 -8.46 -12.54
C VAL A 161 -4.08 -8.86 -13.96
N ARG A 162 -3.17 -9.82 -14.11
CA ARG A 162 -2.76 -10.35 -15.43
C ARG A 162 -3.93 -11.00 -16.20
N LYS A 163 -4.79 -11.75 -15.51
CA LYS A 163 -6.05 -12.24 -16.11
C LYS A 163 -6.96 -11.09 -16.55
N GLY A 164 -7.07 -10.06 -15.72
CA GLY A 164 -7.79 -8.83 -16.07
C GLY A 164 -7.24 -8.16 -17.32
N VAL A 165 -5.92 -8.13 -17.50
CA VAL A 165 -5.28 -7.61 -18.73
C VAL A 165 -5.65 -8.47 -19.94
N MET A 166 -5.56 -9.79 -19.82
CA MET A 166 -5.94 -10.70 -20.92
C MET A 166 -7.41 -10.58 -21.33
N ASN A 167 -8.27 -10.28 -20.38
CA ASN A 167 -9.72 -10.11 -20.59
C ASN A 167 -10.13 -8.68 -20.98
N GLY A 168 -9.16 -7.76 -21.13
CA GLY A 168 -9.43 -6.36 -21.49
C GLY A 168 -10.03 -5.49 -20.38
N LEU A 169 -10.07 -5.98 -19.14
CA LEU A 169 -10.56 -5.24 -17.98
C LEU A 169 -9.48 -4.33 -17.36
N VAL A 170 -8.20 -4.70 -17.49
CA VAL A 170 -7.08 -3.95 -16.91
C VAL A 170 -6.13 -3.45 -18.00
N SER A 171 -5.72 -2.19 -17.89
CA SER A 171 -4.61 -1.63 -18.66
C SER A 171 -3.48 -1.25 -17.71
N MET A 172 -2.33 -1.95 -17.81
CA MET A 172 -1.12 -1.57 -17.07
C MET A 172 -0.35 -0.50 -17.84
N ARG A 173 0.01 0.56 -17.16
CA ARG A 173 0.77 1.70 -17.72
C ARG A 173 2.02 1.95 -16.87
N TYR A 174 3.08 1.23 -17.18
CA TYR A 174 4.40 1.45 -16.57
C TYR A 174 5.04 2.70 -17.13
N ARG A 175 5.99 3.29 -16.40
CA ARG A 175 6.66 4.54 -16.74
C ARG A 175 5.70 5.71 -16.90
N HIS A 176 4.55 5.67 -16.23
CA HIS A 176 3.58 6.75 -16.20
C HIS A 176 3.51 7.32 -14.79
N ARG A 177 4.08 8.51 -14.61
CA ARG A 177 4.08 9.22 -13.33
C ARG A 177 2.89 10.17 -13.28
N VAL A 178 2.01 9.98 -12.32
CA VAL A 178 0.92 10.90 -12.05
C VAL A 178 1.49 12.14 -11.35
N ASP A 179 1.18 13.30 -11.87
CA ASP A 179 1.67 14.60 -11.40
C ASP A 179 0.54 15.48 -10.85
N GLU A 180 -0.73 15.16 -11.16
CA GLU A 180 -1.90 15.96 -10.77
C GLU A 180 -3.16 15.08 -10.71
N LEU A 181 -4.04 15.35 -9.74
CA LEU A 181 -5.42 14.87 -9.71
C LEU A 181 -6.31 15.95 -10.36
N ILE A 182 -7.08 15.56 -11.36
CA ILE A 182 -7.98 16.51 -12.06
C ILE A 182 -9.24 16.66 -11.22
N VAL A 183 -9.52 17.90 -10.78
CA VAL A 183 -10.71 18.22 -9.97
C VAL A 183 -11.68 19.00 -10.81
N GLU A 184 -12.93 18.52 -10.90
CA GLU A 184 -14.03 19.16 -11.61
C GLU A 184 -15.30 19.10 -10.77
N GLY A 185 -15.96 20.23 -10.61
CA GLY A 185 -17.18 20.31 -9.81
C GLY A 185 -17.00 19.87 -8.33
N GLY A 186 -15.79 20.00 -7.78
CA GLY A 186 -15.48 19.57 -6.42
C GLY A 186 -15.22 18.06 -6.24
N ALA A 187 -15.09 17.32 -7.33
CA ALA A 187 -14.79 15.90 -7.31
C ALA A 187 -13.55 15.59 -8.18
N VAL A 188 -12.80 14.54 -7.82
CA VAL A 188 -11.69 14.04 -8.65
C VAL A 188 -12.29 13.31 -9.85
N ALA A 189 -11.95 13.76 -11.07
CA ALA A 189 -12.48 13.28 -12.34
C ALA A 189 -11.42 12.55 -13.19
N GLY A 190 -10.21 12.39 -12.69
CA GLY A 190 -9.12 11.73 -13.42
C GLY A 190 -7.74 12.14 -12.94
N VAL A 191 -6.75 11.83 -13.76
CA VAL A 191 -5.34 12.12 -13.48
C VAL A 191 -4.65 12.72 -14.69
N ARG A 192 -3.63 13.54 -14.41
CA ARG A 192 -2.71 14.08 -15.41
C ARG A 192 -1.28 13.78 -14.98
N GLY A 193 -0.39 13.58 -15.94
CA GLY A 193 0.98 13.25 -15.60
C GLY A 193 1.92 13.16 -16.78
N SER A 194 3.08 12.53 -16.54
CA SER A 194 4.18 12.42 -17.50
C SER A 194 4.50 10.96 -17.80
N VAL A 195 4.55 10.62 -19.08
CA VAL A 195 5.19 9.38 -19.53
C VAL A 195 6.68 9.57 -19.42
N LEU A 196 7.35 8.70 -18.70
CA LEU A 196 8.81 8.70 -18.55
C LEU A 196 9.44 7.84 -19.64
N ARG A 197 10.66 8.20 -20.04
CA ARG A 197 11.41 7.40 -21.01
C ARG A 197 11.62 5.97 -20.48
N PRO A 198 11.70 4.98 -21.39
CA PRO A 198 12.01 3.61 -21.00
C PRO A 198 13.25 3.52 -20.14
N ASP A 199 13.28 2.57 -19.22
CA ASP A 199 14.38 2.30 -18.31
C ASP A 199 14.50 0.81 -18.05
N SER A 200 15.73 0.32 -17.97
CA SER A 200 16.07 -1.06 -17.66
C SER A 200 16.62 -1.25 -16.24
N ALA A 201 16.49 -0.22 -15.37
CA ALA A 201 16.95 -0.31 -14.00
C ALA A 201 16.44 -1.56 -13.30
N ALA A 202 17.29 -2.25 -12.59
CA ALA A 202 16.91 -3.44 -11.83
C ALA A 202 15.97 -3.05 -10.68
N ARG A 203 15.23 -4.02 -10.18
CA ARG A 203 14.34 -3.82 -9.03
C ARG A 203 15.11 -3.26 -7.83
N GLY A 204 14.67 -2.12 -7.32
CA GLY A 204 15.29 -1.42 -6.20
C GLY A 204 16.34 -0.39 -6.59
N GLU A 205 16.78 -0.37 -7.84
CA GLU A 205 17.64 0.69 -8.37
C GLU A 205 16.81 1.92 -8.77
N ALA A 206 17.42 3.09 -8.70
CA ALA A 206 16.79 4.32 -9.14
C ALA A 206 16.65 4.32 -10.67
N SER A 207 15.43 4.42 -11.17
CA SER A 207 15.18 4.59 -12.60
C SER A 207 15.27 6.07 -13.01
N ASN A 208 15.48 6.35 -14.30
CA ASN A 208 15.52 7.72 -14.79
C ASN A 208 14.16 8.43 -14.61
N ARG A 209 14.16 9.76 -14.59
CA ARG A 209 12.97 10.61 -14.48
C ARG A 209 12.76 11.49 -15.71
N GLU A 210 13.41 11.14 -16.83
CA GLU A 210 13.29 11.87 -18.08
C GLU A 210 11.88 11.76 -18.64
N ILE A 211 11.30 12.92 -18.92
CA ILE A 211 9.94 13.02 -19.48
C ILE A 211 10.02 12.84 -21.00
N ASP A 212 9.16 11.95 -21.52
CA ASP A 212 8.95 11.76 -22.94
C ASP A 212 7.79 12.64 -23.43
N ARG A 213 6.60 12.53 -22.81
CA ARG A 213 5.41 13.28 -23.16
C ARG A 213 4.41 13.36 -22.01
N PRO A 214 3.47 14.32 -22.03
CA PRO A 214 2.37 14.35 -21.07
C PRO A 214 1.31 13.27 -21.41
N PHE A 215 0.48 12.95 -20.41
CA PHE A 215 -0.77 12.22 -20.59
C PHE A 215 -1.88 12.77 -19.70
N GLU A 216 -3.11 12.51 -20.09
CA GLU A 216 -4.31 12.77 -19.29
C GLU A 216 -5.28 11.61 -19.44
N VAL A 217 -5.94 11.21 -18.35
CA VAL A 217 -6.97 10.16 -18.36
C VAL A 217 -8.10 10.55 -17.42
N ARG A 218 -9.32 10.42 -17.91
CA ARG A 218 -10.55 10.61 -17.16
C ARG A 218 -11.05 9.27 -16.61
N ALA A 219 -11.60 9.31 -15.40
CA ALA A 219 -12.14 8.14 -14.72
C ALA A 219 -13.25 8.53 -13.77
N ASN A 220 -14.14 7.58 -13.48
CA ASN A 220 -15.21 7.79 -12.51
C ASN A 220 -14.66 7.84 -11.07
N SER A 221 -13.53 7.19 -10.82
CA SER A 221 -12.88 7.16 -9.50
C SER A 221 -11.36 7.09 -9.66
N VAL A 222 -10.64 7.65 -8.69
CA VAL A 222 -9.17 7.54 -8.59
C VAL A 222 -8.80 6.96 -7.24
N ILE A 223 -8.02 5.88 -7.24
CA ILE A 223 -7.47 5.24 -6.04
C ILE A 223 -5.98 5.56 -5.97
N VAL A 224 -5.57 6.31 -4.96
CA VAL A 224 -4.16 6.62 -4.72
C VAL A 224 -3.56 5.52 -3.83
N ALA A 225 -2.65 4.73 -4.41
CA ALA A 225 -1.98 3.59 -3.77
C ALA A 225 -0.45 3.67 -3.94
N SER A 226 0.08 4.88 -3.99
CA SER A 226 1.46 5.20 -4.38
C SER A 226 2.53 4.96 -3.30
N GLY A 227 2.15 4.45 -2.15
CA GLY A 227 3.06 4.15 -1.03
C GLY A 227 3.29 5.34 -0.10
N GLY A 228 4.34 5.26 0.69
CA GLY A 228 4.65 6.21 1.76
C GLY A 228 5.78 7.17 1.41
N ILE A 229 6.47 7.65 2.47
CA ILE A 229 7.48 8.72 2.42
C ILE A 229 8.91 8.24 2.67
N GLY A 230 9.12 6.95 2.92
CA GLY A 230 10.39 6.42 3.45
C GLY A 230 11.62 6.64 2.58
N GLY A 231 11.46 6.90 1.28
CA GLY A 231 12.54 7.27 0.36
C GLY A 231 12.89 8.76 0.37
N ASN A 232 12.07 9.59 1.02
CA ASN A 232 12.26 11.04 1.13
C ASN A 232 12.57 11.43 2.58
N HIS A 233 13.86 11.40 2.95
CA HIS A 233 14.29 11.68 4.32
C HIS A 233 14.01 13.11 4.77
N GLU A 234 13.90 14.07 3.87
CA GLU A 234 13.52 15.45 4.21
C GLU A 234 12.06 15.48 4.67
N LEU A 235 11.18 14.82 3.93
CA LEU A 235 9.77 14.71 4.28
C LEU A 235 9.58 13.90 5.58
N VAL A 236 10.37 12.85 5.80
CA VAL A 236 10.39 12.09 7.07
C VAL A 236 10.76 13.01 8.24
N ARG A 237 11.81 13.83 8.11
CA ARG A 237 12.22 14.77 9.16
C ARG A 237 11.18 15.86 9.41
N ALA A 238 10.60 16.40 8.34
CA ALA A 238 9.56 17.43 8.46
C ALA A 238 8.33 16.94 9.22
N ASN A 239 8.02 15.63 9.14
CA ASN A 239 6.89 15.00 9.82
C ASN A 239 7.29 14.19 11.06
N TRP A 240 8.54 14.36 11.56
CA TRP A 240 9.00 13.62 12.74
C TRP A 240 8.21 13.98 13.99
N PRO A 241 7.64 13.00 14.70
CA PRO A 241 6.82 13.28 15.88
C PRO A 241 7.67 13.90 17.02
N LYS A 242 7.26 15.05 17.53
CA LYS A 242 7.98 15.76 18.61
C LYS A 242 8.20 14.89 19.85
N ARG A 243 7.26 13.99 20.18
CA ARG A 243 7.37 13.05 21.31
C ARG A 243 8.55 12.08 21.19
N MET A 244 9.08 11.88 19.98
CA MET A 244 10.24 11.02 19.73
C MET A 244 11.58 11.77 19.80
N GLY A 245 11.57 13.05 20.17
CA GLY A 245 12.75 13.91 20.19
C GLY A 245 13.18 14.34 18.78
N GLU A 246 14.45 14.70 18.64
CA GLU A 246 15.01 15.11 17.37
C GLU A 246 15.18 13.93 16.40
N PRO A 247 14.91 14.11 15.09
CA PRO A 247 15.12 13.06 14.13
C PRO A 247 16.61 12.68 14.02
N PRO A 248 16.95 11.41 13.76
CA PRO A 248 18.36 11.01 13.59
C PRO A 248 19.07 11.80 12.50
N SER A 249 20.32 12.18 12.74
CA SER A 249 21.16 12.87 11.76
C SER A 249 21.44 11.98 10.54
N HIS A 250 21.60 10.67 10.77
CA HIS A 250 21.77 9.66 9.73
C HIS A 250 20.55 8.74 9.70
N MET A 251 19.91 8.66 8.52
CA MET A 251 18.81 7.75 8.25
C MET A 251 19.23 6.78 7.15
N LEU A 252 19.02 5.48 7.39
CA LEU A 252 19.18 4.46 6.37
C LEU A 252 17.85 4.27 5.63
N SER A 253 17.89 4.23 4.31
CA SER A 253 16.71 3.96 3.50
C SER A 253 16.48 2.45 3.42
N GLY A 254 15.41 1.97 4.04
CA GLY A 254 14.96 0.58 3.92
C GLY A 254 13.98 0.38 2.77
N VAL A 255 13.77 1.41 1.94
CA VAL A 255 12.79 1.40 0.85
C VAL A 255 13.42 1.99 -0.42
N PRO A 256 12.89 1.65 -1.62
CA PRO A 256 13.35 2.24 -2.87
C PRO A 256 13.13 3.76 -2.92
N ALA A 257 13.95 4.47 -3.67
CA ALA A 257 13.91 5.93 -3.80
C ALA A 257 12.58 6.48 -4.34
N HIS A 258 11.80 5.64 -5.05
CA HIS A 258 10.49 6.03 -5.57
C HIS A 258 9.37 6.05 -4.51
N VAL A 259 9.64 5.64 -3.28
CA VAL A 259 8.72 5.79 -2.14
C VAL A 259 8.92 7.19 -1.56
N ASP A 260 8.57 8.19 -2.35
CA ASP A 260 8.96 9.60 -2.17
C ASP A 260 7.87 10.50 -1.55
N GLY A 261 6.64 9.98 -1.42
CA GLY A 261 5.51 10.70 -0.81
C GLY A 261 4.90 11.80 -1.68
N ARG A 262 5.24 11.91 -2.96
CA ARG A 262 4.72 12.97 -3.84
C ARG A 262 3.19 13.06 -3.86
N MET A 263 2.52 11.91 -3.86
CA MET A 263 1.07 11.87 -3.93
C MET A 263 0.37 12.41 -2.68
N LEU A 264 1.05 12.56 -1.54
CA LEU A 264 0.48 13.23 -0.37
C LEU A 264 0.13 14.68 -0.71
N ALA A 265 1.12 15.48 -1.13
CA ALA A 265 0.89 16.88 -1.51
C ALA A 265 -0.10 17.03 -2.68
N ILE A 266 -0.05 16.11 -3.66
CA ILE A 266 -0.99 16.10 -4.78
C ILE A 266 -2.42 15.81 -4.30
N SER A 267 -2.61 14.91 -3.35
CA SER A 267 -3.93 14.61 -2.77
C SER A 267 -4.45 15.77 -1.92
N GLU A 268 -3.60 16.38 -1.09
CA GLU A 268 -3.94 17.59 -0.32
C GLU A 268 -4.38 18.74 -1.21
N GLN A 269 -3.69 19.00 -2.33
CA GLN A 269 -4.08 20.04 -3.31
C GLN A 269 -5.43 19.74 -3.96
N ALA A 270 -5.83 18.48 -4.06
CA ALA A 270 -7.12 18.07 -4.56
C ALA A 270 -8.23 18.06 -3.48
N GLY A 271 -7.92 18.44 -2.24
CA GLY A 271 -8.87 18.51 -1.13
C GLY A 271 -8.97 17.26 -0.29
N GLY A 272 -7.97 16.38 -0.35
CA GLY A 272 -7.87 15.12 0.41
C GLY A 272 -7.30 15.30 1.81
#